data_7028afd1a0309271807d12d93c3e0c0a
#
_entry.id   7028afd1a0309271807d12d93c3e0c0a
#
_cell.length_a   1.000
_cell.length_b   1.000
_cell.length_c   1.000
_cell.angle_alpha   90.00
_cell.angle_beta   90.00
_cell.angle_gamma   90.00
#
_symmetry.space_group_name_H-M   'P 1'
#
loop_
_entity.id
_entity.type
_entity.pdbx_description
1 polymer ?
#
loop_
_entity_poly.entity_id
_entity_poly.type
_entity_poly.pdbx_seq_one_letter_code
_entity_poly.pdbx_strand_id
1 'polypeptide(L)'
;VVQFGELESASPEKQLMVAEKWFVQHSDDADLLLALGKICQRLQFWGKAKDYLMAAVKLRPSVQASIYLATVLEKIGDSKTSAEVYKQGLLSALKSEQEQLND
;
A
#
# COMPACT_ATOMS: atom_id res chain seq x y z
N VAL A 1 -18.46 12.47 5.74
CA VAL A 1 -17.03 12.46 5.48
C VAL A 1 -16.31 11.85 6.66
N VAL A 2 -15.56 10.80 6.40
CA VAL A 2 -14.78 10.14 7.45
C VAL A 2 -13.61 11.05 7.83
N GLN A 3 -13.50 11.37 9.11
CA GLN A 3 -12.40 12.16 9.61
C GLN A 3 -11.27 11.22 10.02
N PHE A 4 -10.12 11.38 9.41
CA PHE A 4 -8.96 10.51 9.67
C PHE A 4 -8.53 10.53 11.15
N GLY A 5 -8.73 11.65 11.85
CA GLY A 5 -8.42 11.72 13.28
C GLY A 5 -9.23 10.76 14.12
N GLU A 6 -10.50 10.52 13.76
CA GLU A 6 -11.33 9.54 14.44
C GLU A 6 -10.86 8.11 14.16
N LEU A 7 -10.41 7.85 12.92
CA LEU A 7 -9.88 6.54 12.54
C LEU A 7 -8.59 6.21 13.27
N GLU A 8 -7.73 7.21 13.49
CA GLU A 8 -6.46 6.99 14.19
C GLU A 8 -6.65 6.52 15.63
N SER A 9 -7.71 6.94 16.30
CA SER A 9 -8.02 6.51 17.66
C SER A 9 -8.78 5.19 17.73
N ALA A 10 -9.25 4.67 16.59
CA ALA A 10 -9.98 3.41 16.54
C ALA A 10 -9.02 2.21 16.52
N SER A 11 -9.51 1.03 16.91
CA SER A 11 -8.73 -0.19 16.78
C SER A 11 -8.45 -0.48 15.30
N PRO A 12 -7.35 -1.21 14.98
CA PRO A 12 -7.09 -1.57 13.59
C PRO A 12 -8.22 -2.34 12.92
N GLU A 13 -8.96 -3.17 13.68
CA GLU A 13 -10.10 -3.92 13.14
C GLU A 13 -11.23 -2.99 12.73
N LYS A 14 -11.51 -1.96 13.52
CA LYS A 14 -12.53 -0.96 13.16
C LYS A 14 -12.07 -0.10 11.99
N GLN A 15 -10.79 0.27 11.95
CA GLN A 15 -10.21 1.00 10.83
C GLN A 15 -10.38 0.21 9.53
N LEU A 16 -10.10 -1.10 9.58
CA LEU A 16 -10.23 -1.96 8.41
C LEU A 16 -11.68 -2.01 7.93
N MET A 17 -12.62 -2.18 8.85
CA MET A 17 -14.05 -2.26 8.52
C MET A 17 -14.51 -1.00 7.81
N VAL A 18 -14.15 0.18 8.32
CA VAL A 18 -14.52 1.46 7.72
C VAL A 18 -13.88 1.62 6.36
N ALA A 19 -12.60 1.32 6.25
CA ALA A 19 -11.87 1.46 5.00
C ALA A 19 -12.40 0.51 3.91
N GLU A 20 -12.78 -0.71 4.28
CA GLU A 20 -13.36 -1.65 3.32
C GLU A 20 -14.73 -1.22 2.81
N LYS A 21 -15.52 -0.56 3.65
CA LYS A 21 -16.79 0.05 3.22
C LYS A 21 -16.55 1.14 2.18
N TRP A 22 -15.54 1.98 2.41
CA TRP A 22 -15.15 3.02 1.45
C TRP A 22 -14.68 2.42 0.15
N PHE A 23 -13.90 1.33 0.23
CA PHE A 23 -13.33 0.69 -0.94
C PHE A 23 -14.38 0.21 -1.93
N VAL A 24 -15.56 -0.19 -1.47
CA VAL A 24 -16.65 -0.63 -2.35
C VAL A 24 -17.00 0.44 -3.40
N GLN A 25 -16.92 1.72 -3.03
CA GLN A 25 -17.25 2.83 -3.92
C GLN A 25 -16.02 3.56 -4.47
N HIS A 26 -14.82 3.24 -3.96
CA HIS A 26 -13.58 3.93 -4.31
C HIS A 26 -12.47 2.93 -4.61
N SER A 27 -12.80 1.89 -5.38
CA SER A 27 -11.86 0.79 -5.67
C SER A 27 -10.67 1.20 -6.54
N ASP A 28 -10.73 2.38 -7.15
CA ASP A 28 -9.64 2.94 -7.97
C ASP A 28 -8.82 4.01 -7.23
N ASP A 29 -8.98 4.11 -5.91
CA ASP A 29 -8.24 5.07 -5.09
C ASP A 29 -6.96 4.41 -4.57
N ALA A 30 -5.82 4.80 -5.13
CA ALA A 30 -4.52 4.24 -4.76
C ALA A 30 -4.17 4.53 -3.29
N ASP A 31 -4.52 5.71 -2.78
CA ASP A 31 -4.26 6.06 -1.38
C ASP A 31 -5.07 5.18 -0.43
N LEU A 32 -6.32 4.90 -0.78
CA LEU A 32 -7.17 4.02 0.00
C LEU A 32 -6.64 2.59 -0.01
N LEU A 33 -6.20 2.10 -1.17
CA LEU A 33 -5.58 0.77 -1.29
C LEU A 33 -4.33 0.66 -0.42
N LEU A 34 -3.49 1.70 -0.42
CA LEU A 34 -2.31 1.73 0.42
C LEU A 34 -2.69 1.70 1.90
N ALA A 35 -3.69 2.50 2.30
CA ALA A 35 -4.18 2.53 3.67
C ALA A 35 -4.72 1.15 4.11
N LEU A 36 -5.50 0.50 3.25
CA LEU A 36 -6.00 -0.85 3.51
C LEU A 36 -4.87 -1.85 3.69
N GLY A 37 -3.85 -1.78 2.84
CA GLY A 37 -2.68 -2.64 2.94
C GLY A 37 -1.94 -2.43 4.26
N LYS A 38 -1.77 -1.19 4.70
CA LYS A 38 -1.11 -0.85 5.96
C LYS A 38 -1.89 -1.38 7.16
N ILE A 39 -3.20 -1.25 7.15
CA ILE A 39 -4.06 -1.75 8.23
C ILE A 39 -3.98 -3.28 8.30
N CYS A 40 -4.08 -3.95 7.17
CA CYS A 40 -3.99 -5.40 7.10
C CYS A 40 -2.62 -5.89 7.58
N GLN A 41 -1.55 -5.16 7.27
CA GLN A 41 -0.21 -5.49 7.77
C GLN A 41 -0.14 -5.41 9.29
N ARG A 42 -0.72 -4.37 9.89
CA ARG A 42 -0.79 -4.25 11.36
C ARG A 42 -1.51 -5.43 11.98
N LEU A 43 -2.59 -5.87 11.35
CA LEU A 43 -3.39 -7.01 11.82
C LEU A 43 -2.75 -8.35 11.47
N GLN A 44 -1.63 -8.34 10.76
CA GLN A 44 -0.94 -9.53 10.30
C GLN A 44 -1.79 -10.37 9.34
N PHE A 45 -2.70 -9.72 8.63
CA PHE A 45 -3.46 -10.34 7.53
C PHE A 45 -2.63 -10.24 6.25
N TRP A 46 -1.58 -11.07 6.18
CA TRP A 46 -0.55 -10.93 5.16
C TRP A 46 -1.08 -11.12 3.73
N GLY A 47 -2.00 -12.06 3.53
CA GLY A 47 -2.61 -12.29 2.22
C GLY A 47 -3.41 -11.09 1.72
N LYS A 48 -4.27 -10.55 2.58
CA LYS A 48 -5.04 -9.35 2.26
C LYS A 48 -4.14 -8.14 2.04
N ALA A 49 -3.14 -7.98 2.92
CA ALA A 49 -2.17 -6.88 2.79
C ALA A 49 -1.46 -6.93 1.44
N LYS A 50 -1.01 -8.10 1.04
CA LYS A 50 -0.37 -8.31 -0.26
C LYS A 50 -1.29 -7.88 -1.40
N ASP A 51 -2.53 -8.33 -1.39
CA ASP A 51 -3.48 -8.04 -2.47
C ASP A 51 -3.76 -6.54 -2.59
N TYR A 52 -4.02 -5.87 -1.48
CA TYR A 52 -4.26 -4.42 -1.49
C TYR A 52 -3.03 -3.65 -1.93
N LEU A 53 -1.84 -4.03 -1.44
CA LEU A 53 -0.60 -3.32 -1.78
C LEU A 53 -0.19 -3.56 -3.23
N MET A 54 -0.41 -4.75 -3.78
CA MET A 54 -0.18 -5.01 -5.19
C MET A 54 -1.08 -4.14 -6.07
N ALA A 55 -2.35 -4.01 -5.70
CA ALA A 55 -3.27 -3.14 -6.43
C ALA A 55 -2.84 -1.67 -6.33
N ALA A 56 -2.38 -1.23 -5.16
CA ALA A 56 -1.89 0.13 -4.97
C ALA A 56 -0.69 0.43 -5.86
N VAL A 57 0.28 -0.49 -5.93
CA VAL A 57 1.47 -0.33 -6.76
C VAL A 57 1.10 -0.27 -8.25
N LYS A 58 0.15 -1.11 -8.68
CA LYS A 58 -0.30 -1.10 -10.07
C LYS A 58 -0.99 0.20 -10.44
N LEU A 59 -1.83 0.71 -9.54
CA LEU A 59 -2.62 1.91 -9.81
C LEU A 59 -1.74 3.16 -9.81
N ARG A 60 -0.85 3.27 -8.83
CA ARG A 60 0.08 4.40 -8.73
C ARG A 60 1.38 3.93 -8.10
N PRO A 61 2.38 3.59 -8.92
CA PRO A 61 3.69 3.18 -8.40
C PRO A 61 4.29 4.26 -7.51
N SER A 62 4.81 3.85 -6.35
CA SER A 62 5.49 4.76 -5.44
C SER A 62 6.50 3.98 -4.61
N VAL A 63 7.51 4.68 -4.10
CA VAL A 63 8.50 4.08 -3.21
C VAL A 63 7.81 3.55 -1.95
N GLN A 64 6.90 4.33 -1.38
CA GLN A 64 6.21 3.95 -0.15
C GLN A 64 5.39 2.66 -0.33
N ALA A 65 4.57 2.59 -1.39
CA ALA A 65 3.77 1.41 -1.65
C ALA A 65 4.66 0.17 -1.89
N SER A 66 5.77 0.36 -2.61
CA SER A 66 6.72 -0.72 -2.87
C SER A 66 7.38 -1.23 -1.60
N ILE A 67 7.76 -0.35 -0.68
CA ILE A 67 8.37 -0.74 0.59
C ILE A 67 7.38 -1.58 1.41
N TYR A 68 6.14 -1.14 1.53
CA TYR A 68 5.13 -1.90 2.27
C TYR A 68 4.87 -3.26 1.63
N LEU A 69 4.74 -3.31 0.30
CA LEU A 69 4.52 -4.57 -0.41
C LEU A 69 5.70 -5.53 -0.22
N ALA A 70 6.92 -5.02 -0.39
CA ALA A 70 8.12 -5.84 -0.22
C ALA A 70 8.23 -6.40 1.20
N THR A 71 7.89 -5.59 2.21
CA THR A 71 7.90 -6.02 3.60
C THR A 71 6.91 -7.17 3.84
N VAL A 72 5.71 -7.06 3.28
CA VAL A 72 4.70 -8.12 3.38
C VAL A 72 5.18 -9.40 2.67
N LEU A 73 5.77 -9.24 1.49
CA LEU A 73 6.30 -10.39 0.75
C LEU A 73 7.39 -11.12 1.52
N GLU A 74 8.26 -10.40 2.22
CA GLU A 74 9.25 -11.01 3.10
C GLU A 74 8.59 -11.78 4.23
N LYS A 75 7.53 -11.25 4.81
CA LYS A 75 6.81 -11.91 5.90
C LYS A 75 6.18 -13.24 5.47
N ILE A 76 5.72 -13.33 4.23
CA ILE A 76 5.17 -14.59 3.70
C ILE A 76 6.23 -15.49 3.07
N GLY A 77 7.50 -15.09 3.12
CA GLY A 77 8.61 -15.93 2.67
C GLY A 77 8.95 -15.82 1.19
N ASP A 78 8.43 -14.83 0.49
CA ASP A 78 8.70 -14.62 -0.94
C ASP A 78 9.78 -13.54 -1.12
N SER A 79 11.01 -13.88 -0.76
CA SER A 79 12.15 -12.97 -0.82
C SER A 79 12.49 -12.54 -2.25
N LYS A 80 12.29 -13.43 -3.21
CA LYS A 80 12.59 -13.13 -4.61
C LYS A 80 11.69 -12.01 -5.15
N THR A 81 10.39 -12.13 -4.95
CA THR A 81 9.45 -11.10 -5.38
C THR A 81 9.64 -9.82 -4.59
N SER A 82 9.97 -9.93 -3.30
CA SER A 82 10.29 -8.77 -2.47
C SER A 82 11.43 -7.95 -3.07
N ALA A 83 12.52 -8.61 -3.46
CA ALA A 83 13.67 -7.93 -4.08
C ALA A 83 13.28 -7.23 -5.38
N GLU A 84 12.46 -7.88 -6.21
CA GLU A 84 11.98 -7.30 -7.46
C GLU A 84 11.12 -6.05 -7.21
N VAL A 85 10.28 -6.09 -6.18
CA VAL A 85 9.42 -4.96 -5.81
C VAL A 85 10.25 -3.77 -5.34
N TYR A 86 11.28 -4.01 -4.51
CA TYR A 86 12.20 -2.94 -4.09
C TYR A 86 12.88 -2.30 -5.30
N LYS A 87 13.36 -3.12 -6.23
CA LYS A 87 14.01 -2.63 -7.44
C LYS A 87 13.07 -1.75 -8.26
N GLN A 88 11.84 -2.19 -8.46
CA GLN A 88 10.84 -1.41 -9.20
C GLN A 88 10.51 -0.10 -8.51
N GLY A 89 10.42 -0.10 -7.18
CA GLY A 89 10.20 1.12 -6.41
C GLY A 89 11.32 2.12 -6.58
N LEU A 90 12.58 1.65 -6.56
CA LEU A 90 13.75 2.51 -6.78
C LEU A 90 13.77 3.08 -8.21
N LEU A 91 13.44 2.27 -9.20
CA LEU A 91 13.38 2.73 -10.58
C LEU A 91 12.30 3.78 -10.78
N SER A 92 11.14 3.64 -10.13
CA SER A 92 10.07 4.63 -10.17
C SER A 92 10.54 5.96 -9.55
N ALA A 93 11.28 5.91 -8.44
CA ALA A 93 11.81 7.09 -7.81
C ALA A 93 12.81 7.82 -8.70
N LEU A 94 13.70 7.09 -9.35
CA LEU A 94 14.68 7.66 -10.28
C LEU A 94 14.00 8.32 -11.48
N LYS A 95 12.98 7.69 -12.02
CA LYS A 95 12.22 8.25 -13.14
C LYS A 95 11.56 9.57 -12.76
N SER A 96 10.92 9.63 -11.60
CA SER A 96 10.28 10.85 -11.11
C SER A 96 11.30 11.96 -10.90
N GLU A 97 12.48 11.64 -10.37
CA GLU A 97 13.55 12.60 -10.16
C GLU A 97 14.05 13.15 -11.51
N GLN A 98 14.24 12.30 -12.50
CA GLN A 98 14.66 12.72 -13.83
C GLN A 98 13.62 13.62 -14.51
N GLU A 99 12.35 13.30 -14.36
CA GLU A 99 11.27 14.13 -14.90
C GLU A 99 11.29 15.53 -14.28
N GLN A 100 11.57 15.65 -12.99
CA GLN A 100 11.70 16.95 -12.34
C GLN A 100 12.90 17.74 -12.83
N LEU A 101 14.02 17.06 -13.09
CA LEU A 101 15.24 17.71 -13.59
C LEU A 101 15.10 18.21 -15.03
N ASN A 102 14.24 17.59 -15.82
CA ASN A 102 14.05 17.94 -17.23
C ASN A 102 13.01 19.05 -17.44
N ASP A 103 12.34 19.46 -16.38
CA ASP A 103 11.44 20.60 -16.43
C ASP A 103 12.22 21.90 -16.23
#